data_ff691b432903301ba49925786a3d95ee
#
_entry.id   ff691b432903301ba49925786a3d95ee
#
_cell.length_a   1.000
_cell.length_b   1.000
_cell.length_c   1.000
_cell.angle_alpha   90.00
_cell.angle_beta   90.00
_cell.angle_gamma   90.00
#
_symmetry.space_group_name_H-M   'P 1'
#
loop_
_entity.id
_entity.type
_entity.pdbx_description
1 polymer ?
#
loop_
_entity_poly.entity_id
_entity_poly.type
_entity_poly.pdbx_seq_one_letter_code
_entity_poly.pdbx_strand_id
1 'polypeptide(L)'
;MDTSAATSSPDAAVSLSWVVNSVRDWVERCSSIWVEAQIIELKRRSGYQQFLTLHDVTEEVSATATCPRHVLDAAGPVEAGMTVFALIHPTVWRKSGRLSFAIAEIRPTGQGQLLAQLEKRRRQLEAEGLFRPELRKPLPLLPQGVGLITGADSDAQKDVIRNARLRWPAVRFVIRNTLVQGPHALGQIVTALADLDADPSVDVIVLARGGGSLEDLLAFSDESLVRAVHATTTPVVSAIGHEADTPIVDLVADLRASTPTDAGKRIVPDAAQERDGVSQALARIRQLIDSQLRAEETALSNLMSRPVMRNPAASLALEAERI
;
A
#
# COMPACT_ATOMS: atom_id res chain seq x y z
N MET A 1 -42.35 -10.46 38.44
CA MET A 1 -42.50 -9.77 39.76
C MET A 1 -43.25 -8.47 39.48
N ASP A 2 -44.45 -8.42 40.04
CA ASP A 2 -45.36 -7.28 39.93
C ASP A 2 -44.67 -5.97 40.35
N THR A 3 -44.58 -5.03 39.45
CA THR A 3 -44.32 -3.62 39.75
C THR A 3 -45.62 -3.03 40.27
N SER A 4 -46.07 -3.48 41.43
CA SER A 4 -47.05 -2.75 42.22
C SER A 4 -46.45 -1.37 42.45
N ALA A 5 -47.13 -0.35 41.92
CA ALA A 5 -46.83 1.05 42.20
C ALA A 5 -46.85 1.24 43.72
N ALA A 6 -45.68 1.16 44.34
CA ALA A 6 -45.51 1.54 45.73
C ALA A 6 -45.93 3.00 45.82
N THR A 7 -47.03 3.27 46.50
CA THR A 7 -47.52 4.63 46.85
C THR A 7 -46.39 5.29 47.65
N SER A 8 -45.52 6.05 46.96
CA SER A 8 -44.43 6.79 47.59
C SER A 8 -45.04 7.95 48.39
N SER A 9 -44.78 7.98 49.70
CA SER A 9 -45.12 9.11 50.57
C SER A 9 -43.83 9.75 51.09
N PRO A 10 -43.88 10.98 51.54
CA PRO A 10 -42.71 11.63 52.15
C PRO A 10 -42.11 10.83 53.31
N ASP A 11 -42.95 10.10 54.06
CA ASP A 11 -42.51 9.25 55.16
C ASP A 11 -41.91 7.90 54.77
N ALA A 12 -42.10 7.50 53.51
CA ALA A 12 -41.58 6.27 52.92
C ALA A 12 -40.68 6.57 51.69
N ALA A 13 -39.92 7.67 51.76
CA ALA A 13 -39.06 8.09 50.65
C ALA A 13 -37.88 7.12 50.45
N VAL A 14 -37.67 6.68 49.20
CA VAL A 14 -36.54 5.87 48.80
C VAL A 14 -35.36 6.73 48.36
N SER A 15 -34.15 6.19 48.40
CA SER A 15 -32.96 6.94 47.95
C SER A 15 -32.96 7.14 46.43
N LEU A 16 -32.44 8.27 45.97
CA LEU A 16 -32.25 8.53 44.52
C LEU A 16 -31.42 7.41 43.84
N SER A 17 -30.41 6.89 44.54
CA SER A 17 -29.58 5.78 44.04
C SER A 17 -30.39 4.50 43.83
N TRP A 18 -31.40 4.22 44.70
CA TRP A 18 -32.28 3.09 44.50
C TRP A 18 -33.11 3.26 43.22
N VAL A 19 -33.68 4.46 42.97
CA VAL A 19 -34.45 4.75 41.75
C VAL A 19 -33.58 4.60 40.50
N VAL A 20 -32.39 5.19 40.50
CA VAL A 20 -31.46 5.08 39.36
C VAL A 20 -31.06 3.64 39.09
N ASN A 21 -30.81 2.84 40.14
CA ASN A 21 -30.48 1.43 39.98
C ASN A 21 -31.67 0.62 39.43
N SER A 22 -32.87 0.87 39.93
CA SER A 22 -34.10 0.20 39.47
C SER A 22 -34.39 0.50 38.00
N VAL A 23 -34.25 1.77 37.58
CA VAL A 23 -34.39 2.16 36.17
C VAL A 23 -33.31 1.50 35.33
N ARG A 24 -32.06 1.49 35.78
CA ARG A 24 -30.96 0.79 35.07
C ARG A 24 -31.26 -0.69 34.88
N ASP A 25 -31.64 -1.39 35.96
CA ASP A 25 -31.92 -2.83 35.91
C ASP A 25 -33.12 -3.14 35.01
N TRP A 26 -34.06 -2.21 34.85
CA TRP A 26 -35.14 -2.32 33.87
C TRP A 26 -34.65 -2.10 32.43
N VAL A 27 -33.84 -1.06 32.20
CA VAL A 27 -33.29 -0.73 30.88
C VAL A 27 -32.32 -1.82 30.39
N GLU A 28 -31.48 -2.40 31.27
CA GLU A 28 -30.54 -3.47 30.94
C GLU A 28 -31.22 -4.80 30.58
N ARG A 29 -32.55 -4.95 30.80
CA ARG A 29 -33.32 -6.10 30.29
C ARG A 29 -33.70 -5.99 28.81
N CYS A 30 -33.58 -4.78 28.24
CA CYS A 30 -33.81 -4.62 26.82
C CYS A 30 -32.75 -5.40 26.00
N SER A 31 -33.19 -6.05 24.95
CA SER A 31 -32.27 -6.75 24.03
C SER A 31 -31.44 -5.74 23.24
N SER A 32 -30.27 -6.17 22.73
CA SER A 32 -29.51 -5.37 21.79
C SER A 32 -30.26 -5.29 20.47
N ILE A 33 -30.23 -4.11 19.85
CA ILE A 33 -30.98 -3.77 18.61
C ILE A 33 -30.02 -3.17 17.61
N TRP A 34 -30.12 -3.57 16.35
CA TRP A 34 -29.45 -2.90 15.24
C TRP A 34 -30.16 -1.61 14.88
N VAL A 35 -29.42 -0.52 14.83
CA VAL A 35 -29.89 0.79 14.38
C VAL A 35 -29.02 1.31 13.25
N GLU A 36 -29.62 2.04 12.32
CA GLU A 36 -28.92 2.85 11.37
C GLU A 36 -28.84 4.28 11.92
N ALA A 37 -27.64 4.84 12.02
CA ALA A 37 -27.43 6.16 12.57
C ALA A 37 -26.18 6.83 11.98
N GLN A 38 -26.19 8.16 11.92
CA GLN A 38 -25.04 8.96 11.56
C GLN A 38 -24.21 9.30 12.82
N ILE A 39 -22.90 9.17 12.72
CA ILE A 39 -21.98 9.62 13.78
C ILE A 39 -21.77 11.12 13.65
N ILE A 40 -22.29 11.91 14.59
CA ILE A 40 -22.06 13.37 14.62
C ILE A 40 -20.70 13.67 15.27
N GLU A 41 -20.36 12.97 16.32
CA GLU A 41 -19.14 13.22 17.08
C GLU A 41 -18.49 11.91 17.50
N LEU A 42 -17.17 11.83 17.33
CA LEU A 42 -16.34 10.72 17.79
C LEU A 42 -15.17 11.27 18.60
N LYS A 43 -15.21 11.02 19.92
CA LYS A 43 -14.13 11.39 20.84
C LYS A 43 -13.25 10.18 21.14
N ARG A 44 -12.15 10.07 20.38
CA ARG A 44 -11.13 9.05 20.64
C ARG A 44 -10.30 9.46 21.88
N ARG A 45 -10.32 8.63 22.92
CA ARG A 45 -9.52 8.79 24.12
C ARG A 45 -8.50 7.68 24.23
N SER A 46 -7.46 7.88 25.05
CA SER A 46 -6.43 6.86 25.32
C SER A 46 -6.95 5.63 26.09
N GLY A 47 -8.19 5.70 26.63
CA GLY A 47 -8.82 4.62 27.39
C GLY A 47 -9.48 3.55 26.50
N TYR A 48 -9.93 2.47 27.15
CA TYR A 48 -10.63 1.35 26.53
C TYR A 48 -11.97 1.75 25.89
N GLN A 49 -12.70 2.69 26.50
CA GLN A 49 -14.01 3.15 26.03
C GLN A 49 -13.85 4.42 25.20
N GLN A 50 -14.44 4.41 24.01
CA GLN A 50 -14.57 5.56 23.13
C GLN A 50 -16.01 6.11 23.24
N PHE A 51 -16.18 7.41 23.00
CA PHE A 51 -17.48 8.08 23.14
C PHE A 51 -17.93 8.60 21.79
N LEU A 52 -19.17 8.27 21.43
CA LEU A 52 -19.79 8.67 20.18
C LEU A 52 -21.11 9.39 20.45
N THR A 53 -21.50 10.28 19.55
CA THR A 53 -22.87 10.80 19.46
C THR A 53 -23.45 10.28 18.15
N LEU A 54 -24.49 9.46 18.28
CA LEU A 54 -25.26 8.92 17.15
C LEU A 54 -26.48 9.83 16.92
N HIS A 55 -26.80 10.07 15.65
CA HIS A 55 -27.96 10.83 15.20
C HIS A 55 -28.81 9.97 14.26
N ASP A 56 -30.10 10.01 14.42
CA ASP A 56 -31.01 9.31 13.53
C ASP A 56 -30.96 9.93 12.11
N VAL A 57 -31.04 9.09 11.08
CA VAL A 57 -30.93 9.55 9.69
C VAL A 57 -32.20 10.28 9.22
N THR A 58 -33.32 9.99 9.87
CA THR A 58 -34.67 10.46 9.47
C THR A 58 -35.30 11.46 10.43
N GLU A 59 -34.95 11.38 11.70
CA GLU A 59 -35.55 12.19 12.77
C GLU A 59 -34.49 13.01 13.54
N GLU A 60 -34.88 14.13 14.14
CA GLU A 60 -33.98 14.95 14.96
C GLU A 60 -33.72 14.32 16.35
N VAL A 61 -33.28 13.07 16.38
CA VAL A 61 -32.94 12.35 17.60
C VAL A 61 -31.46 12.09 17.66
N SER A 62 -30.84 12.51 18.77
CA SER A 62 -29.42 12.23 19.05
C SER A 62 -29.23 11.48 20.34
N ALA A 63 -28.34 10.54 20.38
CA ALA A 63 -28.05 9.72 21.53
C ALA A 63 -26.55 9.57 21.78
N THR A 64 -26.14 9.61 23.06
CA THR A 64 -24.75 9.31 23.41
C THR A 64 -24.52 7.81 23.48
N ALA A 65 -23.44 7.37 22.89
CA ALA A 65 -23.05 5.97 22.90
C ALA A 65 -21.59 5.79 23.35
N THR A 66 -21.29 4.61 23.86
CA THR A 66 -19.94 4.18 24.20
C THR A 66 -19.59 2.94 23.38
N CYS A 67 -18.37 2.90 22.84
CA CYS A 67 -17.88 1.79 22.04
C CYS A 67 -16.53 1.33 22.60
N PRO A 68 -16.32 0.04 22.85
CA PRO A 68 -15.00 -0.47 23.16
C PRO A 68 -14.02 -0.21 22.00
N ARG A 69 -12.79 0.17 22.32
CA ARG A 69 -11.79 0.52 21.31
C ARG A 69 -11.57 -0.60 20.27
N HIS A 70 -11.49 -1.86 20.71
CA HIS A 70 -11.30 -2.99 19.80
C HIS A 70 -12.47 -3.19 18.81
N VAL A 71 -13.71 -2.85 19.20
CA VAL A 71 -14.89 -2.90 18.31
C VAL A 71 -14.82 -1.79 17.26
N LEU A 72 -14.41 -0.59 17.68
CA LEU A 72 -14.23 0.53 16.76
C LEU A 72 -13.07 0.30 15.78
N ASP A 73 -11.96 -0.25 16.27
CA ASP A 73 -10.79 -0.57 15.44
C ASP A 73 -11.07 -1.72 14.46
N ALA A 74 -11.90 -2.70 14.86
CA ALA A 74 -12.33 -3.80 13.98
C ALA A 74 -13.29 -3.36 12.86
N ALA A 75 -14.03 -2.28 13.05
CA ALA A 75 -14.97 -1.72 12.06
C ALA A 75 -14.24 -0.93 10.94
N GLY A 76 -12.93 -0.75 11.04
CA GLY A 76 -12.14 0.06 10.11
C GLY A 76 -12.16 1.56 10.44
N PRO A 77 -11.87 2.42 9.45
CA PRO A 77 -11.83 3.86 9.65
C PRO A 77 -13.26 4.42 9.82
N VAL A 78 -13.67 4.58 11.06
CA VAL A 78 -14.95 5.22 11.43
C VAL A 78 -14.67 6.66 11.84
N GLU A 79 -15.39 7.62 11.20
CA GLU A 79 -15.22 9.05 11.41
C GLU A 79 -16.58 9.75 11.63
N ALA A 80 -16.51 10.98 12.15
CA ALA A 80 -17.68 11.83 12.24
C ALA A 80 -18.24 12.17 10.84
N GLY A 81 -19.55 12.13 10.68
CA GLY A 81 -20.25 12.29 9.41
C GLY A 81 -20.67 10.98 8.74
N MET A 82 -20.06 9.85 9.10
CA MET A 82 -20.40 8.55 8.52
C MET A 82 -21.71 8.00 9.04
N THR A 83 -22.48 7.34 8.16
CA THR A 83 -23.63 6.52 8.52
C THR A 83 -23.19 5.09 8.82
N VAL A 84 -23.67 4.53 9.90
CA VAL A 84 -23.29 3.19 10.38
C VAL A 84 -24.49 2.38 10.80
N PHE A 85 -24.41 1.07 10.67
CA PHE A 85 -25.25 0.13 11.42
C PHE A 85 -24.55 -0.20 12.73
N ALA A 86 -25.20 0.09 13.85
CA ALA A 86 -24.67 -0.18 15.18
C ALA A 86 -25.59 -1.14 15.94
N LEU A 87 -25.03 -2.19 16.52
CA LEU A 87 -25.72 -3.04 17.48
C LEU A 87 -25.59 -2.37 18.83
N ILE A 88 -26.67 -1.71 19.28
CA ILE A 88 -26.70 -0.94 20.52
C ILE A 88 -27.47 -1.68 21.61
N HIS A 89 -26.99 -1.53 22.84
CA HIS A 89 -27.66 -1.98 24.06
C HIS A 89 -27.88 -0.78 24.98
N PRO A 90 -29.11 -0.48 25.41
CA PRO A 90 -29.35 0.66 26.26
C PRO A 90 -28.78 0.42 27.66
N THR A 91 -28.21 1.47 28.26
CA THR A 91 -27.64 1.43 29.61
C THR A 91 -27.83 2.78 30.31
N VAL A 92 -27.75 2.82 31.63
CA VAL A 92 -27.87 4.03 32.40
C VAL A 92 -26.60 4.31 33.19
N TRP A 93 -26.05 5.51 33.04
CA TRP A 93 -24.84 5.93 33.76
C TRP A 93 -25.18 6.16 35.24
N ARG A 94 -24.65 5.33 36.14
CA ARG A 94 -24.93 5.34 37.59
C ARG A 94 -24.69 6.69 38.25
N LYS A 95 -23.65 7.43 37.82
CA LYS A 95 -23.29 8.73 38.43
C LYS A 95 -24.23 9.88 38.05
N SER A 96 -24.86 9.84 36.90
CA SER A 96 -25.65 10.93 36.35
C SER A 96 -27.09 10.57 36.04
N GLY A 97 -27.48 9.30 36.11
CA GLY A 97 -28.80 8.81 35.71
C GLY A 97 -29.11 8.97 34.22
N ARG A 98 -28.11 9.30 33.39
CA ARG A 98 -28.34 9.54 31.97
C ARG A 98 -28.44 8.22 31.22
N LEU A 99 -29.40 8.13 30.30
CA LEU A 99 -29.50 7.07 29.32
C LEU A 99 -28.32 7.20 28.33
N SER A 100 -27.68 6.08 28.03
CA SER A 100 -26.62 5.96 27.06
C SER A 100 -26.75 4.60 26.38
N PHE A 101 -26.03 4.38 25.27
CA PHE A 101 -26.04 3.13 24.54
C PHE A 101 -24.63 2.53 24.50
N ALA A 102 -24.53 1.25 24.83
CA ALA A 102 -23.29 0.50 24.65
C ALA A 102 -23.30 -0.15 23.25
N ILE A 103 -22.30 0.13 22.44
CA ILE A 103 -22.15 -0.44 21.11
C ILE A 103 -21.41 -1.78 21.25
N ALA A 104 -22.03 -2.86 20.83
CA ALA A 104 -21.43 -4.20 20.80
C ALA A 104 -20.79 -4.50 19.44
N GLU A 105 -21.36 -3.97 18.36
CA GLU A 105 -20.83 -4.10 17.00
C GLU A 105 -21.18 -2.84 16.19
N ILE A 106 -20.30 -2.44 15.27
CA ILE A 106 -20.51 -1.30 14.38
C ILE A 106 -20.04 -1.68 12.97
N ARG A 107 -20.86 -1.33 11.97
CA ARG A 107 -20.59 -1.57 10.56
C ARG A 107 -20.87 -0.30 9.77
N PRO A 108 -19.90 0.28 9.07
CA PRO A 108 -20.14 1.42 8.18
C PRO A 108 -21.16 1.06 7.09
N THR A 109 -22.12 1.95 6.84
CA THR A 109 -23.14 1.76 5.80
C THR A 109 -22.52 1.99 4.43
N GLY A 110 -22.85 1.13 3.46
CA GLY A 110 -22.36 1.25 2.08
C GLY A 110 -21.09 0.49 1.76
N GLN A 111 -20.26 0.10 2.71
CA GLN A 111 -19.04 -0.68 2.42
C GLN A 111 -19.33 -2.00 1.70
N GLY A 112 -20.37 -2.71 2.08
CA GLY A 112 -20.74 -3.98 1.41
C GLY A 112 -21.16 -3.79 -0.04
N GLN A 113 -21.90 -2.73 -0.35
CA GLN A 113 -22.31 -2.41 -1.74
C GLN A 113 -21.10 -1.95 -2.55
N LEU A 114 -20.25 -1.13 -1.95
CA LEU A 114 -19.03 -0.63 -2.57
C LEU A 114 -18.06 -1.76 -2.92
N LEU A 115 -17.79 -2.67 -1.96
CA LEU A 115 -16.95 -3.85 -2.19
C LEU A 115 -17.54 -4.76 -3.27
N ALA A 116 -18.87 -4.96 -3.29
CA ALA A 116 -19.54 -5.73 -4.34
C ALA A 116 -19.40 -5.07 -5.73
N GLN A 117 -19.47 -3.74 -5.82
CA GLN A 117 -19.26 -2.99 -7.07
C GLN A 117 -17.81 -3.11 -7.54
N LEU A 118 -16.83 -2.97 -6.63
CA LEU A 118 -15.40 -3.15 -6.94
C LEU A 118 -15.10 -4.57 -7.44
N GLU A 119 -15.65 -5.58 -6.78
CA GLU A 119 -15.46 -6.97 -7.18
C GLU A 119 -16.12 -7.28 -8.53
N LYS A 120 -17.31 -6.71 -8.81
CA LYS A 120 -17.94 -6.82 -10.14
C LYS A 120 -17.06 -6.19 -11.22
N ARG A 121 -16.54 -4.98 -10.98
CA ARG A 121 -15.63 -4.28 -11.90
C ARG A 121 -14.35 -5.08 -12.13
N ARG A 122 -13.74 -5.59 -11.06
CA ARG A 122 -12.55 -6.44 -11.15
C ARG A 122 -12.78 -7.64 -12.08
N ARG A 123 -13.87 -8.39 -11.86
CA ARG A 123 -14.20 -9.57 -12.69
C ARG A 123 -14.46 -9.21 -14.16
N GLN A 124 -15.10 -8.07 -14.41
CA GLN A 124 -15.33 -7.60 -15.76
C GLN A 124 -14.01 -7.34 -16.50
N LEU A 125 -13.09 -6.57 -15.90
CA LEU A 125 -11.80 -6.23 -16.48
C LEU A 125 -10.88 -7.46 -16.62
N GLU A 126 -10.99 -8.42 -15.70
CA GLU A 126 -10.31 -9.71 -15.76
C GLU A 126 -10.82 -10.56 -16.94
N ALA A 127 -12.14 -10.61 -17.15
CA ALA A 127 -12.75 -11.30 -18.29
C ALA A 127 -12.34 -10.69 -19.64
N GLU A 128 -12.14 -9.38 -19.69
CA GLU A 128 -11.58 -8.67 -20.84
C GLU A 128 -10.09 -8.96 -21.07
N GLY A 129 -9.40 -9.54 -20.06
CA GLY A 129 -8.01 -9.95 -20.15
C GLY A 129 -6.99 -8.85 -19.86
N LEU A 130 -7.38 -7.72 -19.24
CA LEU A 130 -6.49 -6.60 -18.95
C LEU A 130 -5.38 -6.93 -17.92
N PHE A 131 -5.58 -7.97 -17.10
CA PHE A 131 -4.64 -8.35 -16.03
C PHE A 131 -3.66 -9.45 -16.41
N ARG A 132 -3.60 -9.83 -17.70
CA ARG A 132 -2.71 -10.90 -18.17
C ARG A 132 -1.24 -10.54 -17.95
N PRO A 133 -0.45 -11.41 -17.32
CA PRO A 133 0.97 -11.14 -17.04
C PRO A 133 1.80 -10.87 -18.31
N GLU A 134 1.39 -11.44 -19.45
CA GLU A 134 2.07 -11.29 -20.73
C GLU A 134 2.00 -9.88 -21.31
N LEU A 135 1.07 -9.07 -20.83
CA LEU A 135 0.87 -7.67 -21.22
C LEU A 135 1.77 -6.70 -20.45
N ARG A 136 2.38 -7.17 -19.37
CA ARG A 136 3.24 -6.34 -18.53
C ARG A 136 4.54 -6.00 -19.23
N LYS A 137 4.87 -4.73 -19.23
CA LYS A 137 6.10 -4.20 -19.78
C LYS A 137 7.25 -4.37 -18.80
N PRO A 138 8.45 -4.81 -19.25
CA PRO A 138 9.61 -4.87 -18.38
C PRO A 138 10.03 -3.45 -17.98
N LEU A 139 10.44 -3.28 -16.72
CA LEU A 139 11.03 -2.02 -16.27
C LEU A 139 12.41 -1.83 -16.91
N PRO A 140 12.78 -0.58 -17.26
CA PRO A 140 14.14 -0.29 -17.70
C PRO A 140 15.15 -0.61 -16.60
N LEU A 141 16.27 -1.21 -16.94
CA LEU A 141 17.33 -1.54 -15.98
C LEU A 141 17.88 -0.28 -15.30
N LEU A 142 18.00 0.81 -16.05
CA LEU A 142 18.54 2.09 -15.61
C LEU A 142 17.71 3.23 -16.19
N PRO A 143 16.63 3.62 -15.54
CA PRO A 143 15.81 4.74 -16.00
C PRO A 143 16.57 6.07 -15.86
N GLN A 144 16.56 6.88 -16.92
CA GLN A 144 17.12 8.23 -16.91
C GLN A 144 16.14 9.20 -16.28
N GLY A 145 14.83 9.00 -16.50
CA GLY A 145 13.76 9.81 -15.97
C GLY A 145 12.61 8.97 -15.40
N VAL A 146 12.18 9.34 -14.21
CA VAL A 146 11.06 8.74 -13.51
C VAL A 146 9.93 9.76 -13.43
N GLY A 147 8.80 9.46 -14.07
CA GLY A 147 7.54 10.18 -13.87
C GLY A 147 6.94 9.80 -12.53
N LEU A 148 6.57 10.77 -11.71
CA LEU A 148 5.95 10.50 -10.41
C LEU A 148 4.62 11.25 -10.29
N ILE A 149 3.52 10.49 -10.17
CA ILE A 149 2.18 10.98 -9.92
C ILE A 149 1.84 10.75 -8.44
N THR A 150 1.61 11.81 -7.71
CA THR A 150 1.36 11.75 -6.26
C THR A 150 0.74 13.05 -5.74
N GLY A 151 0.28 13.05 -4.49
CA GLY A 151 -0.14 14.29 -3.82
C GLY A 151 1.04 15.23 -3.57
N ALA A 152 0.80 16.53 -3.67
CA ALA A 152 1.82 17.55 -3.41
C ALA A 152 2.38 17.42 -1.98
N ASP A 153 3.71 17.48 -1.85
CA ASP A 153 4.45 17.43 -0.58
C ASP A 153 4.10 16.25 0.34
N SER A 154 3.49 15.20 -0.23
CA SER A 154 3.09 14.01 0.51
C SER A 154 4.30 13.20 1.00
N ASP A 155 4.09 12.41 2.05
CA ASP A 155 5.12 11.48 2.53
C ASP A 155 5.44 10.43 1.47
N ALA A 156 4.45 10.00 0.68
CA ALA A 156 4.67 9.11 -0.45
C ALA A 156 5.64 9.70 -1.48
N GLN A 157 5.50 11.00 -1.82
CA GLN A 157 6.44 11.70 -2.71
C GLN A 157 7.86 11.68 -2.16
N LYS A 158 8.01 12.06 -0.88
CA LYS A 158 9.32 12.10 -0.20
C LYS A 158 9.96 10.73 -0.14
N ASP A 159 9.18 9.69 0.16
CA ASP A 159 9.66 8.33 0.28
C ASP A 159 10.15 7.76 -1.05
N VAL A 160 9.40 7.92 -2.14
CA VAL A 160 9.84 7.48 -3.47
C VAL A 160 11.15 8.17 -3.85
N ILE A 161 11.19 9.50 -3.79
CA ILE A 161 12.34 10.30 -4.22
C ILE A 161 13.57 9.97 -3.37
N ARG A 162 13.41 9.95 -2.04
CA ARG A 162 14.51 9.67 -1.11
C ARG A 162 15.11 8.28 -1.34
N ASN A 163 14.29 7.25 -1.43
CA ASN A 163 14.78 5.89 -1.56
C ASN A 163 15.41 5.62 -2.93
N ALA A 164 14.85 6.20 -3.99
CA ALA A 164 15.47 6.10 -5.31
C ALA A 164 16.83 6.82 -5.37
N ARG A 165 16.93 8.04 -4.84
CA ARG A 165 18.20 8.80 -4.81
C ARG A 165 19.26 8.18 -3.91
N LEU A 166 18.89 7.52 -2.83
CA LEU A 166 19.83 6.77 -1.99
C LEU A 166 20.50 5.61 -2.77
N ARG A 167 19.75 4.95 -3.65
CA ARG A 167 20.28 3.86 -4.47
C ARG A 167 20.95 4.34 -5.75
N TRP A 168 20.36 5.35 -6.41
CA TRP A 168 20.82 5.92 -7.68
C TRP A 168 20.76 7.45 -7.63
N PRO A 169 21.81 8.14 -7.17
CA PRO A 169 21.81 9.62 -7.00
C PRO A 169 21.55 10.41 -8.29
N ALA A 170 21.86 9.83 -9.45
CA ALA A 170 21.70 10.49 -10.77
C ALA A 170 20.27 10.41 -11.33
N VAL A 171 19.31 9.73 -10.67
CA VAL A 171 17.93 9.61 -11.14
C VAL A 171 17.26 10.98 -11.21
N ARG A 172 16.57 11.24 -12.32
CA ARG A 172 15.77 12.45 -12.51
C ARG A 172 14.30 12.13 -12.30
N PHE A 173 13.56 13.09 -11.71
CA PHE A 173 12.13 12.97 -11.50
C PHE A 173 11.37 14.06 -12.26
N VAL A 174 10.33 13.64 -12.99
CA VAL A 174 9.30 14.51 -13.56
C VAL A 174 8.05 14.34 -12.72
N ILE A 175 7.78 15.30 -11.83
CA ILE A 175 6.71 15.18 -10.84
C ILE A 175 5.44 15.82 -11.38
N ARG A 176 4.31 15.10 -11.25
CA ARG A 176 2.96 15.60 -11.48
C ARG A 176 2.20 15.51 -10.17
N ASN A 177 1.96 16.66 -9.55
CA ASN A 177 1.16 16.74 -8.33
C ASN A 177 -0.32 16.71 -8.71
N THR A 178 -1.05 15.75 -8.16
CA THR A 178 -2.48 15.56 -8.39
C THR A 178 -3.22 15.45 -7.06
N LEU A 179 -4.51 15.68 -7.09
CA LEU A 179 -5.36 15.21 -6.01
C LEU A 179 -5.33 13.67 -6.03
N VAL A 180 -5.15 13.05 -4.85
CA VAL A 180 -5.11 11.59 -4.69
C VAL A 180 -6.37 11.05 -4.00
N GLN A 181 -7.35 11.93 -3.73
CA GLN A 181 -8.64 11.63 -3.14
C GLN A 181 -9.69 12.66 -3.57
N GLY A 182 -10.98 12.28 -3.47
CA GLY A 182 -12.10 13.12 -3.84
C GLY A 182 -12.49 13.03 -5.34
N PRO A 183 -13.60 13.69 -5.74
CA PRO A 183 -14.24 13.49 -7.03
C PRO A 183 -13.39 13.94 -8.23
N HIS A 184 -12.46 14.84 -8.03
CA HIS A 184 -11.59 15.37 -9.10
C HIS A 184 -10.25 14.64 -9.25
N ALA A 185 -9.93 13.72 -8.32
CA ALA A 185 -8.65 13.00 -8.31
C ALA A 185 -8.45 12.19 -9.59
N LEU A 186 -9.45 11.40 -9.97
CA LEU A 186 -9.40 10.53 -11.14
C LEU A 186 -9.01 11.26 -12.42
N GLY A 187 -9.69 12.37 -12.75
CA GLY A 187 -9.41 13.14 -13.96
C GLY A 187 -7.98 13.71 -13.98
N GLN A 188 -7.50 14.20 -12.84
CA GLN A 188 -6.14 14.73 -12.72
C GLN A 188 -5.09 13.61 -12.89
N ILE A 189 -5.30 12.44 -12.28
CA ILE A 189 -4.38 11.30 -12.38
C ILE A 189 -4.31 10.80 -13.84
N VAL A 190 -5.44 10.65 -14.52
CA VAL A 190 -5.48 10.20 -15.93
C VAL A 190 -4.78 11.21 -16.84
N THR A 191 -5.01 12.52 -16.64
CA THR A 191 -4.32 13.57 -17.42
C THR A 191 -2.82 13.54 -17.16
N ALA A 192 -2.40 13.47 -15.89
CA ALA A 192 -0.99 13.39 -15.52
C ALA A 192 -0.30 12.12 -16.09
N LEU A 193 -1.03 11.01 -16.14
CA LEU A 193 -0.53 9.77 -16.75
C LEU A 193 -0.28 9.93 -18.25
N ALA A 194 -1.24 10.52 -18.97
CA ALA A 194 -1.10 10.79 -20.40
C ALA A 194 0.05 11.77 -20.71
N ASP A 195 0.20 12.83 -19.90
CA ASP A 195 1.29 13.80 -20.01
C ASP A 195 2.67 13.16 -19.84
N LEU A 196 2.79 12.25 -18.86
CA LEU A 196 4.06 11.56 -18.59
C LEU A 196 4.35 10.46 -19.62
N ASP A 197 3.34 9.77 -20.14
CA ASP A 197 3.50 8.77 -21.21
C ASP A 197 3.95 9.41 -22.53
N ALA A 198 3.55 10.66 -22.78
CA ALA A 198 3.95 11.43 -23.95
C ALA A 198 5.33 12.12 -23.78
N ASP A 199 5.90 12.15 -22.58
CA ASP A 199 7.18 12.81 -22.28
C ASP A 199 8.36 11.86 -22.61
N PRO A 200 9.17 12.13 -23.65
CA PRO A 200 10.27 11.26 -24.04
C PRO A 200 11.41 11.20 -23.01
N SER A 201 11.39 12.05 -22.00
CA SER A 201 12.37 12.02 -20.90
C SER A 201 11.96 11.09 -19.76
N VAL A 202 10.79 10.42 -19.86
CA VAL A 202 10.24 9.53 -18.83
C VAL A 202 10.31 8.08 -19.31
N ASP A 203 11.08 7.26 -18.62
CA ASP A 203 11.28 5.83 -18.94
C ASP A 203 10.37 4.91 -18.08
N VAL A 204 9.89 5.40 -16.96
CA VAL A 204 9.00 4.67 -16.04
C VAL A 204 8.11 5.66 -15.30
N ILE A 205 6.83 5.31 -15.11
CA ILE A 205 5.86 6.13 -14.38
C ILE A 205 5.54 5.45 -13.05
N VAL A 206 5.54 6.20 -11.96
CA VAL A 206 5.17 5.73 -10.62
C VAL A 206 3.88 6.42 -10.18
N LEU A 207 2.86 5.64 -9.88
CA LEU A 207 1.65 6.09 -9.19
C LEU A 207 1.87 5.85 -7.69
N ALA A 208 2.03 6.91 -6.90
CA ALA A 208 2.32 6.76 -5.48
C ALA A 208 1.29 7.48 -4.60
N ARG A 209 0.78 6.76 -3.60
CA ARG A 209 -0.07 7.30 -2.56
C ARG A 209 0.26 6.62 -1.22
N GLY A 210 0.24 7.40 -0.16
CA GLY A 210 0.32 6.89 1.22
C GLY A 210 -0.97 6.18 1.66
N GLY A 211 -1.01 5.71 2.89
CA GLY A 211 -2.21 5.12 3.49
C GLY A 211 -3.39 6.09 3.54
N GLY A 212 -4.60 5.56 3.73
CA GLY A 212 -5.85 6.32 3.82
C GLY A 212 -7.05 5.38 3.86
N SER A 213 -8.26 5.93 3.85
CA SER A 213 -9.49 5.14 3.89
C SER A 213 -9.73 4.35 2.59
N LEU A 214 -10.60 3.32 2.67
CA LEU A 214 -11.02 2.54 1.49
C LEU A 214 -11.66 3.44 0.42
N GLU A 215 -12.44 4.45 0.85
CA GLU A 215 -13.09 5.40 -0.05
C GLU A 215 -12.08 6.23 -0.84
N ASP A 216 -10.97 6.59 -0.22
CA ASP A 216 -9.88 7.31 -0.87
C ASP A 216 -9.18 6.47 -1.95
N LEU A 217 -9.24 5.14 -1.86
CA LEU A 217 -8.67 4.22 -2.84
C LEU A 217 -9.57 3.97 -4.05
N LEU A 218 -10.82 4.47 -4.02
CA LEU A 218 -11.78 4.28 -5.10
C LEU A 218 -11.32 4.86 -6.44
N ALA A 219 -10.67 6.01 -6.42
CA ALA A 219 -10.11 6.62 -7.62
C ALA A 219 -9.11 5.71 -8.33
N PHE A 220 -8.37 4.89 -7.57
CA PHE A 220 -7.39 3.93 -8.08
C PHE A 220 -8.01 2.57 -8.47
N SER A 221 -9.29 2.39 -8.20
CA SER A 221 -10.07 1.23 -8.64
C SER A 221 -11.07 1.58 -9.73
N ASP A 222 -10.99 2.79 -10.29
CA ASP A 222 -11.86 3.22 -11.38
C ASP A 222 -11.43 2.62 -12.73
N GLU A 223 -12.42 2.22 -13.52
CA GLU A 223 -12.23 1.58 -14.82
C GLU A 223 -11.44 2.48 -15.79
N SER A 224 -11.69 3.78 -15.77
CA SER A 224 -11.03 4.72 -16.69
C SER A 224 -9.53 4.81 -16.40
N LEU A 225 -9.11 4.80 -15.12
CA LEU A 225 -7.70 4.77 -14.76
C LEU A 225 -7.05 3.43 -15.13
N VAL A 226 -7.73 2.31 -14.85
CA VAL A 226 -7.22 0.97 -15.20
C VAL A 226 -6.99 0.86 -16.71
N ARG A 227 -7.93 1.33 -17.52
CA ARG A 227 -7.80 1.37 -18.98
C ARG A 227 -6.70 2.33 -19.45
N ALA A 228 -6.56 3.48 -18.80
CA ALA A 228 -5.51 4.44 -19.11
C ALA A 228 -4.12 3.84 -18.83
N VAL A 229 -3.93 3.19 -17.67
CA VAL A 229 -2.67 2.49 -17.35
C VAL A 229 -2.37 1.36 -18.34
N HIS A 230 -3.39 0.58 -18.73
CA HIS A 230 -3.24 -0.47 -19.73
C HIS A 230 -2.79 0.07 -21.09
N ALA A 231 -3.26 1.25 -21.47
CA ALA A 231 -2.99 1.87 -22.78
C ALA A 231 -1.64 2.60 -22.84
N THR A 232 -0.96 2.87 -21.71
CA THR A 232 0.35 3.54 -21.73
C THR A 232 1.40 2.70 -22.46
N THR A 233 2.34 3.36 -23.09
CA THR A 233 3.53 2.73 -23.69
C THR A 233 4.68 2.64 -22.68
N THR A 234 4.77 3.61 -21.79
CA THR A 234 5.73 3.66 -20.68
C THR A 234 5.33 2.70 -19.56
N PRO A 235 6.26 1.90 -19.00
CA PRO A 235 5.97 1.03 -17.87
C PRO A 235 5.44 1.79 -16.65
N VAL A 236 4.41 1.25 -16.01
CA VAL A 236 3.76 1.85 -14.83
C VAL A 236 3.99 1.01 -13.59
N VAL A 237 4.46 1.66 -12.53
CA VAL A 237 4.62 1.09 -11.19
C VAL A 237 3.54 1.63 -10.28
N SER A 238 2.73 0.76 -9.70
CA SER A 238 1.76 1.12 -8.67
C SER A 238 2.34 0.96 -7.28
N ALA A 239 2.23 2.00 -6.46
CA ALA A 239 2.66 2.05 -5.06
C ALA A 239 1.56 2.71 -4.21
N ILE A 240 0.39 2.06 -4.17
CA ILE A 240 -0.83 2.61 -3.59
C ILE A 240 -1.29 1.69 -2.46
N GLY A 241 -1.44 2.27 -1.26
CA GLY A 241 -1.96 1.54 -0.09
C GLY A 241 -0.96 0.59 0.56
N HIS A 242 -1.51 -0.26 1.45
CA HIS A 242 -0.80 -1.31 2.17
C HIS A 242 -1.16 -2.69 1.60
N GLU A 243 -0.50 -3.74 2.06
CA GLU A 243 -0.69 -5.12 1.57
C GLU A 243 -2.14 -5.63 1.61
N ALA A 244 -2.94 -5.13 2.57
CA ALA A 244 -4.35 -5.54 2.76
C ALA A 244 -5.33 -4.89 1.76
N ASP A 245 -5.01 -3.69 1.24
CA ASP A 245 -5.91 -2.90 0.40
C ASP A 245 -5.35 -2.81 -1.03
N THR A 246 -5.73 -3.75 -1.87
CA THR A 246 -5.25 -3.81 -3.26
C THR A 246 -6.24 -3.12 -4.20
N PRO A 247 -6.00 -1.89 -4.67
CA PRO A 247 -6.82 -1.25 -5.69
C PRO A 247 -6.69 -1.98 -7.03
N ILE A 248 -7.71 -1.84 -7.91
CA ILE A 248 -7.71 -2.57 -9.19
C ILE A 248 -6.54 -2.15 -10.10
N VAL A 249 -6.04 -0.93 -9.98
CA VAL A 249 -4.88 -0.47 -10.76
C VAL A 249 -3.63 -1.29 -10.51
N ASP A 250 -3.45 -1.89 -9.31
CA ASP A 250 -2.33 -2.76 -9.00
C ASP A 250 -2.28 -4.03 -9.86
N LEU A 251 -3.46 -4.49 -10.34
CA LEU A 251 -3.57 -5.68 -11.16
C LEU A 251 -3.13 -5.45 -12.61
N VAL A 252 -3.28 -4.22 -13.10
CA VAL A 252 -2.92 -3.83 -14.48
C VAL A 252 -1.55 -3.20 -14.56
N ALA A 253 -1.00 -2.67 -13.47
CA ALA A 253 0.33 -2.10 -13.42
C ALA A 253 1.42 -3.13 -13.78
N ASP A 254 2.47 -2.67 -14.45
CA ASP A 254 3.59 -3.51 -14.87
C ASP A 254 4.38 -4.04 -13.65
N LEU A 255 4.45 -3.24 -12.60
CA LEU A 255 5.01 -3.63 -11.31
C LEU A 255 4.13 -3.12 -10.16
N ARG A 256 3.79 -3.99 -9.21
CA ARG A 256 3.23 -3.60 -7.92
C ARG A 256 4.34 -3.47 -6.89
N ALA A 257 4.40 -2.34 -6.22
CA ALA A 257 5.21 -2.11 -5.03
C ALA A 257 4.31 -2.07 -3.78
N SER A 258 4.76 -2.68 -2.68
CA SER A 258 3.99 -2.76 -1.44
C SER A 258 3.80 -1.38 -0.78
N THR A 259 4.74 -0.47 -1.01
CA THR A 259 4.75 0.89 -0.44
C THR A 259 5.47 1.86 -1.36
N PRO A 260 5.29 3.19 -1.20
CA PRO A 260 6.09 4.19 -1.90
C PRO A 260 7.60 4.03 -1.67
N THR A 261 8.00 3.62 -0.47
CA THR A 261 9.41 3.28 -0.14
C THR A 261 9.93 2.10 -0.98
N ASP A 262 9.12 1.04 -1.14
CA ASP A 262 9.48 -0.13 -1.97
C ASP A 262 9.56 0.25 -3.45
N ALA A 263 8.61 1.06 -3.95
CA ALA A 263 8.67 1.58 -5.31
C ALA A 263 9.99 2.32 -5.58
N GLY A 264 10.38 3.24 -4.70
CA GLY A 264 11.63 3.98 -4.83
C GLY A 264 12.87 3.08 -4.91
N LYS A 265 12.84 1.91 -4.27
CA LYS A 265 13.93 0.92 -4.32
C LYS A 265 13.92 0.07 -5.59
N ARG A 266 12.74 -0.23 -6.14
CA ARG A 266 12.58 -1.18 -7.25
C ARG A 266 12.70 -0.54 -8.63
N ILE A 267 12.45 0.77 -8.74
CA ILE A 267 12.54 1.49 -10.02
C ILE A 267 13.97 1.83 -10.45
N VAL A 268 14.95 1.69 -9.57
CA VAL A 268 16.37 1.99 -9.85
C VAL A 268 17.26 0.87 -9.34
N PRO A 269 18.41 0.59 -10.00
CA PRO A 269 19.41 -0.34 -9.50
C PRO A 269 20.11 0.22 -8.27
N ASP A 270 20.92 -0.61 -7.62
CA ASP A 270 21.80 -0.19 -6.55
C ASP A 270 23.19 0.16 -7.09
N ALA A 271 23.55 1.45 -7.08
CA ALA A 271 24.79 1.93 -7.66
C ALA A 271 26.05 1.31 -7.00
N ALA A 272 25.99 0.97 -5.72
CA ALA A 272 27.10 0.30 -5.03
C ALA A 272 27.23 -1.14 -5.53
N GLN A 273 26.13 -1.87 -5.58
CA GLN A 273 26.10 -3.25 -6.05
C GLN A 273 26.53 -3.36 -7.51
N GLU A 274 26.09 -2.44 -8.38
CA GLU A 274 26.50 -2.43 -9.79
C GLU A 274 28.00 -2.14 -9.95
N ARG A 275 28.54 -1.19 -9.19
CA ARG A 275 30.01 -0.92 -9.19
C ARG A 275 30.82 -2.12 -8.73
N ASP A 276 30.36 -2.78 -7.68
CA ASP A 276 31.02 -3.98 -7.19
C ASP A 276 30.99 -5.11 -8.21
N GLY A 277 29.84 -5.31 -8.88
CA GLY A 277 29.71 -6.27 -9.98
C GLY A 277 30.68 -6.01 -11.14
N VAL A 278 30.77 -4.74 -11.57
CA VAL A 278 31.74 -4.32 -12.61
C VAL A 278 33.19 -4.56 -12.15
N SER A 279 33.50 -4.19 -10.91
CA SER A 279 34.85 -4.39 -10.35
C SER A 279 35.25 -5.86 -10.28
N GLN A 280 34.34 -6.74 -9.88
CA GLN A 280 34.54 -8.19 -9.84
C GLN A 280 34.70 -8.76 -11.27
N ALA A 281 33.89 -8.30 -12.24
CA ALA A 281 34.01 -8.72 -13.62
C ALA A 281 35.37 -8.34 -14.21
N LEU A 282 35.84 -7.11 -13.99
CA LEU A 282 37.16 -6.65 -14.39
C LEU A 282 38.29 -7.44 -13.75
N ALA A 283 38.21 -7.75 -12.46
CA ALA A 283 39.18 -8.57 -11.75
C ALA A 283 39.26 -9.99 -12.37
N ARG A 284 38.11 -10.57 -12.68
CA ARG A 284 38.03 -11.90 -13.31
C ARG A 284 38.62 -11.91 -14.72
N ILE A 285 38.35 -10.89 -15.52
CA ILE A 285 38.95 -10.73 -16.86
C ILE A 285 40.49 -10.65 -16.76
N ARG A 286 41.02 -9.82 -15.83
CA ARG A 286 42.47 -9.71 -15.61
C ARG A 286 43.08 -11.04 -15.20
N GLN A 287 42.46 -11.76 -14.28
CA GLN A 287 42.93 -13.09 -13.84
C GLN A 287 42.97 -14.10 -14.97
N LEU A 288 41.96 -14.11 -15.86
CA LEU A 288 41.93 -14.98 -17.02
C LEU A 288 43.05 -14.66 -18.01
N ILE A 289 43.29 -13.37 -18.31
CA ILE A 289 44.37 -12.93 -19.19
C ILE A 289 45.73 -13.33 -18.61
N ASP A 290 45.97 -13.05 -17.31
CA ASP A 290 47.22 -13.39 -16.62
C ASP A 290 47.45 -14.91 -16.64
N SER A 291 46.42 -15.73 -16.43
CA SER A 291 46.53 -17.18 -16.47
C SER A 291 46.89 -17.70 -17.87
N GLN A 292 46.28 -17.09 -18.90
CA GLN A 292 46.56 -17.45 -20.29
C GLN A 292 47.99 -17.06 -20.70
N LEU A 293 48.42 -15.84 -20.33
CA LEU A 293 49.80 -15.39 -20.58
C LEU A 293 50.83 -16.33 -19.94
N ARG A 294 50.64 -16.69 -18.65
CA ARG A 294 51.52 -17.66 -17.97
C ARG A 294 51.53 -19.04 -18.66
N ALA A 295 50.40 -19.50 -19.15
CA ALA A 295 50.31 -20.76 -19.88
C ALA A 295 51.13 -20.70 -21.19
N GLU A 296 50.98 -19.60 -21.94
CA GLU A 296 51.73 -19.37 -23.19
C GLU A 296 53.25 -19.20 -22.92
N GLU A 297 53.62 -18.42 -21.88
CA GLU A 297 55.02 -18.28 -21.45
C GLU A 297 55.65 -19.64 -21.10
N THR A 298 54.91 -20.48 -20.38
CA THR A 298 55.33 -21.83 -20.01
C THR A 298 55.48 -22.72 -21.23
N ALA A 299 54.50 -22.66 -22.15
CA ALA A 299 54.54 -23.42 -23.41
C ALA A 299 55.74 -22.99 -24.28
N LEU A 300 55.97 -21.67 -24.38
CA LEU A 300 57.11 -21.12 -25.09
C LEU A 300 58.44 -21.54 -24.46
N SER A 301 58.57 -21.44 -23.13
CA SER A 301 59.76 -21.87 -22.39
C SER A 301 60.04 -23.37 -22.61
N ASN A 302 59.00 -24.21 -22.59
CA ASN A 302 59.10 -25.63 -22.85
C ASN A 302 59.56 -25.91 -24.28
N LEU A 303 59.07 -25.17 -25.26
CA LEU A 303 59.53 -25.30 -26.66
C LEU A 303 60.99 -24.88 -26.80
N MET A 304 61.39 -23.75 -26.23
CA MET A 304 62.78 -23.27 -26.30
C MET A 304 63.77 -24.16 -25.53
N SER A 305 63.30 -24.91 -24.54
CA SER A 305 64.17 -25.88 -23.82
C SER A 305 64.45 -27.16 -24.55
N ARG A 306 63.78 -27.47 -25.68
CA ARG A 306 63.98 -28.65 -26.45
C ARG A 306 65.40 -28.65 -27.09
N PRO A 307 66.10 -29.82 -27.13
CA PRO A 307 67.48 -29.90 -27.66
C PRO A 307 67.60 -29.30 -29.05
N VAL A 308 66.63 -29.52 -29.93
CA VAL A 308 66.60 -28.98 -31.31
C VAL A 308 66.59 -27.47 -31.37
N MET A 309 65.94 -26.84 -30.41
CA MET A 309 65.84 -25.36 -30.33
C MET A 309 67.05 -24.75 -29.61
N ARG A 310 67.65 -25.46 -28.65
CA ARG A 310 68.88 -25.05 -27.96
C ARG A 310 70.13 -25.11 -28.80
N ASN A 311 70.29 -26.13 -29.62
CA ASN A 311 71.41 -26.29 -30.52
C ASN A 311 70.96 -26.96 -31.87
N PRO A 312 70.39 -26.16 -32.76
CA PRO A 312 69.90 -26.66 -34.07
C PRO A 312 70.96 -27.34 -34.91
N ALA A 313 72.19 -26.81 -34.88
CA ALA A 313 73.31 -27.34 -35.69
C ALA A 313 73.72 -28.76 -35.23
N ALA A 314 73.79 -29.04 -33.93
CA ALA A 314 74.04 -30.36 -33.40
C ALA A 314 72.96 -31.38 -33.72
N SER A 315 71.71 -30.94 -33.72
CA SER A 315 70.54 -31.79 -34.05
C SER A 315 70.55 -32.19 -35.55
N LEU A 316 70.90 -31.26 -36.41
CA LEU A 316 71.06 -31.52 -37.87
C LEU A 316 72.27 -32.40 -38.16
N ALA A 317 73.40 -32.24 -37.46
CA ALA A 317 74.58 -33.09 -37.61
C ALA A 317 74.31 -34.56 -37.24
N LEU A 318 73.53 -34.79 -36.15
CA LEU A 318 73.12 -36.13 -35.72
C LEU A 318 72.18 -36.82 -36.72
N GLU A 319 71.31 -36.06 -37.38
CA GLU A 319 70.45 -36.56 -38.45
C GLU A 319 71.24 -36.85 -39.74
N ALA A 320 72.26 -36.03 -40.09
CA ALA A 320 73.14 -36.25 -41.24
C ALA A 320 74.06 -37.46 -41.06
N GLU A 321 74.44 -37.86 -39.87
CA GLU A 321 75.17 -39.08 -39.56
C GLU A 321 74.33 -40.38 -39.65
N ARG A 322 73.01 -40.23 -39.69
CA ARG A 322 72.03 -41.33 -39.76
C ARG A 322 71.63 -41.70 -41.19
N ILE A 323 71.96 -40.90 -42.14
CA ILE A 323 71.82 -41.16 -43.61
C ILE A 323 73.09 -41.66 -44.20
#